data_9d69951bf10c0f98ce62ef1666cffb50
#
_entry.id   9d69951bf10c0f98ce62ef1666cffb50
#
_cell.length_a   1.000
_cell.length_b   1.000
_cell.length_c   1.000
_cell.angle_alpha   90.00
_cell.angle_beta   90.00
_cell.angle_gamma   90.00
#
_symmetry.space_group_name_H-M   'P 1'
#
loop_
_entity.id
_entity.type
_entity.pdbx_description
1 polymer ?
#
loop_
_entity_poly.entity_id
_entity_poly.type
_entity_poly.pdbx_seq_one_letter_code
_entity_poly.pdbx_strand_id
1 'polypeptide(L)'
;MVIAGGEPLLRKGVIQAAADISGILFPVFTNGVFLNDEYRDLFNKHRNLLPVLSLEGGKEATDERRGKGIYELVAQNMEKLRRKGIAFGASVTVTKENIKEVFKDDFINDLSEKGVKFLFYVEYVPVGGVSAELAPDDFDRDFMAENVAKLRRDHEEMVFVSIPGDENASGGCLAAGRGFFHINPHGDAEVCPMSPFSDINVKETSIEEALKSPLFAAVKEKGLLGEDHNGGCALAGRDDEVKALLH
;
A
#
# COMPACT_ATOMS: atom_id res chain seq x y z
N MET A 1 -2.34 0.41 -11.20
CA MET A 1 -2.81 -0.82 -10.52
C MET A 1 -1.73 -1.28 -9.56
N VAL A 2 -2.02 -1.56 -8.28
CA VAL A 2 -1.02 -2.02 -7.31
C VAL A 2 -0.88 -3.53 -7.36
N ILE A 3 0.34 -4.04 -7.33
CA ILE A 3 0.64 -5.46 -7.16
C ILE A 3 1.21 -5.64 -5.74
N ALA A 4 0.44 -6.34 -4.91
CA ALA A 4 0.77 -6.61 -3.52
C ALA A 4 0.33 -8.05 -3.14
N GLY A 5 0.38 -8.39 -1.88
CA GLY A 5 0.04 -9.69 -1.34
C GLY A 5 1.31 -10.49 -1.04
N GLY A 6 1.31 -11.56 -0.29
CA GLY A 6 2.47 -12.32 0.16
C GLY A 6 3.85 -11.74 -0.23
N GLU A 7 4.42 -12.27 -1.30
CA GLU A 7 5.60 -11.67 -1.96
C GLU A 7 5.42 -11.75 -3.50
N PRO A 8 5.16 -10.64 -4.18
CA PRO A 8 4.89 -10.62 -5.62
C PRO A 8 6.04 -11.17 -6.48
N LEU A 9 7.29 -10.97 -6.05
CA LEU A 9 8.46 -11.42 -6.81
C LEU A 9 8.62 -12.97 -6.84
N LEU A 10 7.84 -13.71 -6.04
CA LEU A 10 7.71 -15.16 -6.20
C LEU A 10 6.84 -15.55 -7.40
N ARG A 11 6.09 -14.61 -7.98
CA ARG A 11 5.14 -14.84 -9.08
C ARG A 11 5.62 -14.14 -10.35
N LYS A 12 6.79 -14.54 -10.84
CA LYS A 12 7.44 -13.93 -12.00
C LYS A 12 6.52 -13.75 -13.21
N GLY A 13 5.67 -14.73 -13.52
CA GLY A 13 4.73 -14.64 -14.64
C GLY A 13 3.74 -13.48 -14.50
N VAL A 14 3.30 -13.15 -13.27
CA VAL A 14 2.41 -12.01 -13.01
C VAL A 14 3.14 -10.69 -13.29
N ILE A 15 4.39 -10.58 -12.81
CA ILE A 15 5.20 -9.37 -13.03
C ILE A 15 5.53 -9.19 -14.52
N GLN A 16 5.82 -10.26 -15.24
CA GLN A 16 6.05 -10.20 -16.68
C GLN A 16 4.78 -9.79 -17.44
N ALA A 17 3.61 -10.36 -17.10
CA ALA A 17 2.36 -9.98 -17.71
C ALA A 17 2.02 -8.49 -17.48
N ALA A 18 2.27 -7.98 -16.27
CA ALA A 18 2.11 -6.55 -15.96
C ALA A 18 3.10 -5.67 -16.75
N ALA A 19 4.32 -6.14 -16.95
CA ALA A 19 5.35 -5.45 -17.73
C ALA A 19 4.92 -5.17 -19.17
N ASP A 20 4.18 -6.09 -19.78
CA ASP A 20 3.72 -6.01 -21.17
C ASP A 20 2.48 -5.12 -21.37
N ILE A 21 1.84 -4.66 -20.28
CA ILE A 21 0.67 -3.78 -20.34
C ILE A 21 1.14 -2.33 -20.40
N SER A 22 0.99 -1.70 -21.55
CA SER A 22 1.31 -0.28 -21.71
C SER A 22 0.21 0.63 -21.14
N GLY A 23 0.60 1.82 -20.69
CA GLY A 23 -0.36 2.84 -20.23
C GLY A 23 -0.82 2.69 -18.78
N ILE A 24 -0.42 1.63 -18.07
CA ILE A 24 -0.72 1.41 -16.65
C ILE A 24 0.58 1.36 -15.86
N LEU A 25 0.66 2.13 -14.77
CA LEU A 25 1.73 2.02 -13.78
C LEU A 25 1.39 0.93 -12.77
N PHE A 26 2.39 0.11 -12.45
CA PHE A 26 2.29 -0.97 -11.49
C PHE A 26 3.30 -0.78 -10.34
N PRO A 27 2.92 -0.10 -9.24
CA PRO A 27 3.65 -0.23 -7.99
C PRO A 27 3.66 -1.69 -7.53
N VAL A 28 4.86 -2.26 -7.33
CA VAL A 28 5.08 -3.64 -6.91
C VAL A 28 5.64 -3.63 -5.49
N PHE A 29 4.80 -3.91 -4.50
CA PHE A 29 5.19 -3.91 -3.09
C PHE A 29 5.92 -5.21 -2.75
N THR A 30 7.19 -5.11 -2.38
CA THR A 30 8.05 -6.26 -2.14
C THR A 30 8.87 -6.10 -0.85
N ASN A 31 9.12 -7.22 -0.17
CA ASN A 31 10.07 -7.26 0.95
C ASN A 31 11.54 -7.15 0.49
N GLY A 32 11.80 -7.16 -0.81
CA GLY A 32 13.12 -7.01 -1.40
C GLY A 32 13.99 -8.27 -1.38
N VAL A 33 13.58 -9.35 -0.71
CA VAL A 33 14.39 -10.58 -0.56
C VAL A 33 14.67 -11.24 -1.92
N PHE A 34 13.68 -11.23 -2.81
CA PHE A 34 13.77 -11.86 -4.13
C PHE A 34 14.16 -10.91 -5.25
N LEU A 35 14.52 -9.66 -4.92
CA LEU A 35 14.92 -8.64 -5.90
C LEU A 35 16.35 -8.89 -6.40
N ASN A 36 16.50 -9.82 -7.33
CA ASN A 36 17.76 -10.21 -7.98
C ASN A 36 18.05 -9.38 -9.25
N ASP A 37 19.16 -9.69 -9.94
CA ASP A 37 19.56 -8.97 -11.16
C ASP A 37 18.52 -9.11 -12.29
N GLU A 38 17.88 -10.26 -12.42
CA GLU A 38 16.85 -10.49 -13.42
C GLU A 38 15.66 -9.55 -13.24
N TYR A 39 15.18 -9.37 -12.00
CA TYR A 39 14.11 -8.41 -11.71
C TYR A 39 14.57 -6.96 -11.92
N ARG A 40 15.80 -6.63 -11.53
CA ARG A 40 16.36 -5.28 -11.79
C ARG A 40 16.44 -4.98 -13.28
N ASP A 41 16.80 -5.96 -14.11
CA ASP A 41 16.82 -5.79 -15.57
C ASP A 41 15.39 -5.67 -16.13
N LEU A 42 14.43 -6.41 -15.59
CA LEU A 42 13.02 -6.29 -15.97
C LEU A 42 12.48 -4.89 -15.63
N PHE A 43 12.69 -4.38 -14.41
CA PHE A 43 12.28 -3.04 -14.00
C PHE A 43 13.01 -1.94 -14.80
N ASN A 44 14.27 -2.18 -15.17
CA ASN A 44 15.00 -1.25 -16.02
C ASN A 44 14.43 -1.17 -17.44
N LYS A 45 14.01 -2.29 -17.99
CA LYS A 45 13.41 -2.38 -19.33
C LYS A 45 11.97 -1.87 -19.35
N HIS A 46 11.18 -2.15 -18.33
CA HIS A 46 9.75 -1.88 -18.25
C HIS A 46 9.46 -0.85 -17.16
N ARG A 47 9.51 0.45 -17.54
CA ARG A 47 9.40 1.59 -16.62
C ARG A 47 7.99 1.83 -16.07
N ASN A 48 7.01 1.07 -16.51
CA ASN A 48 5.68 1.00 -15.94
C ASN A 48 5.63 0.13 -14.66
N LEU A 49 6.66 -0.65 -14.37
CA LEU A 49 6.83 -1.37 -13.11
C LEU A 49 7.64 -0.52 -12.12
N LEU A 50 7.08 -0.23 -10.96
CA LEU A 50 7.72 0.58 -9.93
C LEU A 50 7.92 -0.26 -8.66
N PRO A 51 9.13 -0.75 -8.38
CA PRO A 51 9.38 -1.47 -7.14
C PRO A 51 9.20 -0.57 -5.93
N VAL A 52 8.45 -1.04 -4.93
CA VAL A 52 8.22 -0.37 -3.65
C VAL A 52 8.73 -1.29 -2.56
N LEU A 53 9.83 -0.90 -1.94
CA LEU A 53 10.55 -1.70 -0.95
C LEU A 53 9.98 -1.47 0.44
N SER A 54 9.66 -2.57 1.13
CA SER A 54 9.03 -2.49 2.45
C SER A 54 10.07 -2.29 3.56
N LEU A 55 9.84 -1.29 4.40
CA LEU A 55 10.57 -0.97 5.62
C LEU A 55 9.59 -0.82 6.80
N GLU A 56 10.13 -0.71 8.01
CA GLU A 56 9.33 -0.40 9.21
C GLU A 56 9.86 0.85 9.95
N GLY A 57 10.93 1.43 9.44
CA GLY A 57 11.70 2.53 10.02
C GLY A 57 13.18 2.34 9.70
N GLY A 58 14.06 2.75 10.58
CA GLY A 58 15.49 2.47 10.49
C GLY A 58 15.81 0.99 10.68
N LYS A 59 17.09 0.71 10.89
CA LYS A 59 17.62 -0.66 10.95
C LYS A 59 16.98 -1.49 12.06
N GLU A 60 16.85 -0.94 13.25
CA GLU A 60 16.34 -1.66 14.42
C GLU A 60 14.88 -2.06 14.21
N ALA A 61 14.00 -1.12 13.90
CA ALA A 61 12.59 -1.37 13.68
C ALA A 61 12.35 -2.33 12.50
N THR A 62 13.11 -2.18 11.41
CA THR A 62 12.96 -3.06 10.25
C THR A 62 13.47 -4.47 10.53
N ASP A 63 14.62 -4.62 11.16
CA ASP A 63 15.19 -5.94 11.46
C ASP A 63 14.39 -6.68 12.54
N GLU A 64 13.82 -5.98 13.51
CA GLU A 64 12.96 -6.56 14.53
C GLU A 64 11.70 -7.19 13.93
N ARG A 65 11.00 -6.46 13.08
CA ARG A 65 9.72 -6.93 12.51
C ARG A 65 9.90 -7.87 11.31
N ARG A 66 10.92 -7.67 10.48
CA ARG A 66 11.10 -8.39 9.21
C ARG A 66 12.20 -9.45 9.26
N GLY A 67 13.00 -9.44 10.29
CA GLY A 67 14.12 -10.36 10.49
C GLY A 67 15.48 -9.70 10.34
N LYS A 68 16.42 -10.20 11.12
CA LYS A 68 17.79 -9.65 11.18
C LYS A 68 18.47 -9.59 9.82
N GLY A 69 19.00 -8.44 9.47
CA GLY A 69 19.73 -8.19 8.22
C GLY A 69 18.84 -7.78 7.04
N ILE A 70 17.52 -7.72 7.21
CA ILE A 70 16.60 -7.30 6.14
C ILE A 70 16.78 -5.83 5.79
N TYR A 71 16.98 -4.94 6.78
CA TYR A 71 17.26 -3.54 6.48
C TYR A 71 18.46 -3.37 5.55
N GLU A 72 19.57 -4.05 5.86
CA GLU A 72 20.79 -3.98 5.06
C GLU A 72 20.58 -4.51 3.63
N LEU A 73 19.83 -5.61 3.50
CA LEU A 73 19.45 -6.16 2.19
C LEU A 73 18.63 -5.16 1.37
N VAL A 74 17.64 -4.53 2.00
CA VAL A 74 16.79 -3.52 1.34
C VAL A 74 17.61 -2.30 0.94
N ALA A 75 18.49 -1.80 1.82
CA ALA A 75 19.37 -0.68 1.51
C ALA A 75 20.32 -0.98 0.32
N GLN A 76 20.89 -2.18 0.26
CA GLN A 76 21.69 -2.62 -0.88
C GLN A 76 20.88 -2.69 -2.18
N ASN A 77 19.62 -3.13 -2.10
CA ASN A 77 18.74 -3.16 -3.25
C ASN A 77 18.38 -1.75 -3.73
N MET A 78 18.11 -0.81 -2.82
CA MET A 78 17.90 0.61 -3.16
C MET A 78 19.12 1.18 -3.92
N GLU A 79 20.32 0.94 -3.43
CA GLU A 79 21.55 1.40 -4.10
C GLU A 79 21.70 0.79 -5.50
N LYS A 80 21.40 -0.50 -5.69
CA LYS A 80 21.44 -1.15 -7.00
C LYS A 80 20.39 -0.61 -7.97
N LEU A 81 19.17 -0.32 -7.49
CA LEU A 81 18.13 0.32 -8.30
C LEU A 81 18.54 1.74 -8.69
N ARG A 82 19.05 2.53 -7.74
CA ARG A 82 19.54 3.89 -7.96
C ARG A 82 20.64 3.93 -9.02
N ARG A 83 21.64 3.04 -8.93
CA ARG A 83 22.74 2.95 -9.92
C ARG A 83 22.26 2.61 -11.32
N LYS A 84 21.17 1.83 -11.46
CA LYS A 84 20.54 1.54 -12.75
C LYS A 84 19.57 2.63 -13.23
N GLY A 85 19.39 3.71 -12.46
CA GLY A 85 18.44 4.78 -12.78
C GLY A 85 16.99 4.31 -12.80
N ILE A 86 16.67 3.28 -12.00
CA ILE A 86 15.29 2.76 -11.87
C ILE A 86 14.59 3.60 -10.82
N ALA A 87 13.44 4.19 -11.17
CA ALA A 87 12.58 4.84 -10.18
C ALA A 87 11.98 3.79 -9.24
N PHE A 88 12.01 4.06 -7.94
CA PHE A 88 11.49 3.16 -6.92
C PHE A 88 10.98 3.92 -5.71
N GLY A 89 10.15 3.25 -4.93
CA GLY A 89 9.61 3.77 -3.69
C GLY A 89 9.97 2.92 -2.48
N ALA A 90 9.55 3.41 -1.33
CA ALA A 90 9.50 2.64 -0.09
C ALA A 90 8.09 2.64 0.48
N SER A 91 7.75 1.63 1.28
CA SER A 91 6.52 1.59 2.07
C SER A 91 6.85 1.30 3.52
N VAL A 92 6.15 1.97 4.41
CA VAL A 92 6.27 1.80 5.85
C VAL A 92 4.88 1.53 6.42
N THR A 93 4.74 0.44 7.17
CA THR A 93 3.54 0.24 7.99
C THR A 93 3.68 1.07 9.25
N VAL A 94 2.82 2.07 9.41
CA VAL A 94 2.87 2.99 10.56
C VAL A 94 2.12 2.39 11.73
N THR A 95 2.80 2.28 12.86
CA THR A 95 2.29 1.81 14.15
C THR A 95 2.56 2.85 15.23
N LYS A 96 1.94 2.71 16.41
CA LYS A 96 2.27 3.56 17.57
C LYS A 96 3.75 3.52 17.97
N GLU A 97 4.44 2.42 17.68
CA GLU A 97 5.85 2.24 18.06
C GLU A 97 6.80 2.99 17.16
N ASN A 98 6.54 2.99 15.82
CA ASN A 98 7.47 3.59 14.86
C ASN A 98 7.06 4.98 14.36
N ILE A 99 5.85 5.45 14.65
CA ILE A 99 5.31 6.71 14.10
C ILE A 99 6.24 7.91 14.31
N LYS A 100 6.86 8.03 15.50
CA LYS A 100 7.77 9.14 15.80
C LYS A 100 9.09 9.05 15.06
N GLU A 101 9.51 7.86 14.66
CA GLU A 101 10.75 7.64 13.93
C GLU A 101 10.57 7.93 12.44
N VAL A 102 9.51 7.38 11.84
CA VAL A 102 9.32 7.37 10.38
C VAL A 102 8.92 8.72 9.80
N PHE A 103 8.58 9.69 10.67
CA PHE A 103 8.31 11.08 10.28
C PHE A 103 9.45 12.05 10.62
N LYS A 104 10.59 11.57 11.16
CA LYS A 104 11.77 12.43 11.40
C LYS A 104 12.44 12.82 10.09
N ASP A 105 12.93 14.05 10.04
CA ASP A 105 13.69 14.56 8.89
C ASP A 105 14.91 13.67 8.58
N ASP A 106 15.60 13.13 9.60
CA ASP A 106 16.74 12.22 9.41
C ASP A 106 16.35 10.96 8.64
N PHE A 107 15.21 10.35 8.94
CA PHE A 107 14.71 9.18 8.23
C PHE A 107 14.36 9.50 6.77
N ILE A 108 13.70 10.63 6.54
CA ILE A 108 13.32 11.08 5.19
C ILE A 108 14.56 11.42 4.36
N ASN A 109 15.51 12.14 4.94
CA ASN A 109 16.77 12.49 4.28
C ASN A 109 17.56 11.24 3.90
N ASP A 110 17.64 10.25 4.79
CA ASP A 110 18.31 8.96 4.52
C ASP A 110 17.65 8.23 3.33
N LEU A 111 16.31 8.20 3.25
CA LEU A 111 15.59 7.62 2.12
C LEU A 111 15.80 8.40 0.82
N SER A 112 15.78 9.73 0.88
CA SER A 112 16.04 10.61 -0.26
C SER A 112 17.47 10.41 -0.81
N GLU A 113 18.48 10.34 0.05
CA GLU A 113 19.89 10.08 -0.32
C GLU A 113 20.05 8.69 -0.96
N LYS A 114 19.29 7.68 -0.49
CA LYS A 114 19.23 6.35 -1.09
C LYS A 114 18.51 6.33 -2.45
N GLY A 115 17.81 7.42 -2.82
CA GLY A 115 17.17 7.60 -4.12
C GLY A 115 15.69 7.21 -4.17
N VAL A 116 15.03 7.05 -3.02
CA VAL A 116 13.59 6.83 -2.93
C VAL A 116 12.84 8.03 -3.53
N LYS A 117 11.85 7.76 -4.39
CA LYS A 117 11.01 8.77 -5.04
C LYS A 117 9.57 8.80 -4.55
N PHE A 118 9.11 7.69 -3.98
CA PHE A 118 7.75 7.53 -3.48
C PHE A 118 7.82 6.92 -2.09
N LEU A 119 7.17 7.52 -1.10
CA LEU A 119 7.04 6.95 0.23
C LEU A 119 5.58 6.75 0.57
N PHE A 120 5.21 5.48 0.78
CA PHE A 120 3.88 5.08 1.20
C PHE A 120 3.86 4.86 2.71
N TYR A 121 3.11 5.67 3.41
CA TYR A 121 2.72 5.43 4.78
C TYR A 121 1.42 4.63 4.78
N VAL A 122 1.47 3.41 5.27
CA VAL A 122 0.31 2.52 5.38
C VAL A 122 -0.02 2.37 6.85
N GLU A 123 -1.15 2.89 7.29
CA GLU A 123 -1.59 2.75 8.67
C GLU A 123 -1.81 1.27 9.02
N TYR A 124 -1.30 0.86 10.17
CA TYR A 124 -1.54 -0.48 10.68
C TYR A 124 -3.00 -0.64 11.12
N VAL A 125 -3.69 -1.60 10.51
CA VAL A 125 -5.06 -1.98 10.86
C VAL A 125 -5.05 -3.38 11.45
N PRO A 126 -5.48 -3.58 12.72
CA PRO A 126 -5.49 -4.89 13.36
C PRO A 126 -6.57 -5.78 12.75
N VAL A 127 -6.18 -6.93 12.21
CA VAL A 127 -7.11 -7.94 11.71
C VAL A 127 -7.48 -8.89 12.84
N GLY A 128 -8.79 -9.07 13.08
CA GLY A 128 -9.28 -9.93 14.16
C GLY A 128 -8.85 -9.47 15.57
N GLY A 129 -8.48 -8.20 15.74
CA GLY A 129 -8.07 -7.61 17.02
C GLY A 129 -6.66 -8.01 17.47
N VAL A 130 -5.89 -8.73 16.64
CA VAL A 130 -4.50 -9.11 16.96
C VAL A 130 -3.64 -7.86 16.96
N SER A 131 -2.84 -7.67 18.03
CA SER A 131 -1.93 -6.52 18.21
C SER A 131 -2.64 -5.17 18.04
N ALA A 132 -3.87 -5.05 18.55
CA ALA A 132 -4.65 -3.81 18.46
C ALA A 132 -3.96 -2.62 19.14
N GLU A 133 -3.09 -2.87 20.11
CA GLU A 133 -2.26 -1.88 20.80
C GLU A 133 -1.27 -1.16 19.88
N LEU A 134 -0.94 -1.76 18.72
CA LEU A 134 -0.05 -1.16 17.71
C LEU A 134 -0.77 -0.18 16.79
N ALA A 135 -2.10 -0.22 16.75
CA ALA A 135 -2.88 0.62 15.85
C ALA A 135 -2.81 2.11 16.26
N PRO A 136 -2.53 3.02 15.31
CA PRO A 136 -2.64 4.45 15.55
C PRO A 136 -4.03 4.84 16.08
N ASP A 137 -4.09 5.72 17.07
CA ASP A 137 -5.33 6.33 17.53
C ASP A 137 -5.57 7.68 16.83
N ASP A 138 -6.63 8.41 17.22
CA ASP A 138 -6.98 9.66 16.56
C ASP A 138 -5.89 10.72 16.71
N PHE A 139 -5.22 10.77 17.87
CA PHE A 139 -4.09 11.70 18.07
C PHE A 139 -2.91 11.34 17.14
N ASP A 140 -2.61 10.06 16.99
CA ASP A 140 -1.58 9.59 16.07
C ASP A 140 -1.93 9.92 14.62
N ARG A 141 -3.21 9.81 14.23
CA ARG A 141 -3.70 10.15 12.89
C ARG A 141 -3.58 11.63 12.59
N ASP A 142 -3.94 12.49 13.55
CA ASP A 142 -3.75 13.94 13.43
C ASP A 142 -2.26 14.27 13.25
N PHE A 143 -1.39 13.66 14.06
CA PHE A 143 0.05 13.80 13.92
C PHE A 143 0.54 13.34 12.53
N MET A 144 0.05 12.20 12.02
CA MET A 144 0.38 11.72 10.67
C MET A 144 -0.04 12.72 9.60
N ALA A 145 -1.27 13.23 9.66
CA ALA A 145 -1.81 14.17 8.68
C ALA A 145 -0.99 15.47 8.62
N GLU A 146 -0.68 16.05 9.78
CA GLU A 146 0.14 17.26 9.88
C GLU A 146 1.56 17.04 9.31
N ASN A 147 2.20 15.92 9.67
CA ASN A 147 3.55 15.64 9.23
C ASN A 147 3.61 15.27 7.74
N VAL A 148 2.66 14.51 7.20
CA VAL A 148 2.58 14.27 5.74
C VAL A 148 2.43 15.59 4.98
N ALA A 149 1.57 16.49 5.46
CA ALA A 149 1.41 17.80 4.85
C ALA A 149 2.69 18.65 4.92
N LYS A 150 3.45 18.58 6.04
CA LYS A 150 4.78 19.21 6.18
C LYS A 150 5.77 18.59 5.18
N LEU A 151 5.91 17.27 5.16
CA LEU A 151 6.87 16.57 4.28
C LEU A 151 6.62 16.88 2.81
N ARG A 152 5.38 16.97 2.37
CA ARG A 152 5.02 17.35 0.99
C ARG A 152 5.46 18.76 0.61
N ARG A 153 5.54 19.69 1.57
CA ARG A 153 6.07 21.04 1.33
C ARG A 153 7.59 21.10 1.35
N ASP A 154 8.20 20.33 2.25
CA ASP A 154 9.63 20.43 2.55
C ASP A 154 10.50 19.55 1.64
N HIS A 155 9.90 18.52 1.00
CA HIS A 155 10.58 17.53 0.15
C HIS A 155 9.89 17.38 -1.21
N GLU A 156 9.95 18.40 -2.05
CA GLU A 156 9.32 18.41 -3.38
C GLU A 156 9.86 17.33 -4.34
N GLU A 157 11.06 16.79 -4.07
CA GLU A 157 11.68 15.73 -4.85
C GLU A 157 11.11 14.33 -4.59
N MET A 158 10.25 14.18 -3.56
CA MET A 158 9.60 12.92 -3.16
C MET A 158 8.07 13.05 -3.18
N VAL A 159 7.40 11.95 -3.49
CA VAL A 159 5.94 11.84 -3.40
C VAL A 159 5.58 11.06 -2.14
N PHE A 160 4.76 11.64 -1.28
CA PHE A 160 4.27 11.02 -0.05
C PHE A 160 2.81 10.63 -0.23
N VAL A 161 2.49 9.37 0.09
CA VAL A 161 1.13 8.81 0.03
C VAL A 161 0.79 8.25 1.39
N SER A 162 -0.31 8.69 1.98
CA SER A 162 -0.81 8.20 3.27
C SER A 162 -2.09 7.39 3.07
N ILE A 163 -2.07 6.12 3.45
CA ILE A 163 -3.21 5.21 3.29
C ILE A 163 -3.67 4.76 4.69
N PRO A 164 -4.91 5.01 5.08
CA PRO A 164 -6.00 5.67 4.36
C PRO A 164 -6.05 7.20 4.52
N GLY A 165 -5.10 7.85 5.20
CA GLY A 165 -5.15 9.27 5.55
C GLY A 165 -5.52 10.21 4.40
N ASP A 166 -5.02 9.94 3.18
CA ASP A 166 -5.34 10.77 1.99
C ASP A 166 -6.79 10.61 1.49
N GLU A 167 -7.50 9.58 1.95
CA GLU A 167 -8.90 9.35 1.57
C GLU A 167 -9.84 10.43 2.12
N ASN A 168 -9.47 11.10 3.22
CA ASN A 168 -10.23 12.22 3.79
C ASN A 168 -10.45 13.35 2.78
N ALA A 169 -9.43 13.69 2.00
CA ALA A 169 -9.52 14.70 0.94
C ALA A 169 -10.46 14.30 -0.20
N SER A 170 -10.81 13.01 -0.28
CA SER A 170 -11.71 12.43 -1.29
C SER A 170 -13.13 12.18 -0.75
N GLY A 171 -13.46 12.68 0.44
CA GLY A 171 -14.75 12.48 1.09
C GLY A 171 -14.95 11.06 1.62
N GLY A 172 -13.93 10.47 2.24
CA GLY A 172 -13.95 9.17 2.90
C GLY A 172 -13.33 8.03 2.09
N CYS A 173 -13.50 6.80 2.58
CA CYS A 173 -12.83 5.61 2.06
C CYS A 173 -13.08 5.38 0.57
N LEU A 174 -12.02 5.09 -0.17
CA LEU A 174 -12.01 4.89 -1.63
C LEU A 174 -12.31 3.43 -2.06
N ALA A 175 -12.62 2.54 -1.12
CA ALA A 175 -12.99 1.15 -1.39
C ALA A 175 -14.26 0.99 -2.23
N ALA A 176 -14.67 -0.24 -2.52
CA ALA A 176 -15.85 -0.57 -3.29
C ALA A 176 -15.94 0.15 -4.65
N GLY A 177 -14.82 0.27 -5.34
CA GLY A 177 -14.76 0.90 -6.67
C GLY A 177 -14.93 2.42 -6.68
N ARG A 178 -14.91 3.13 -5.54
CA ARG A 178 -14.86 4.60 -5.52
C ARG A 178 -13.53 5.13 -6.06
N GLY A 179 -12.42 4.53 -5.70
CA GLY A 179 -11.08 4.79 -6.18
C GLY A 179 -10.30 3.50 -6.43
N PHE A 180 -10.62 2.45 -5.69
CA PHE A 180 -10.05 1.12 -5.89
C PHE A 180 -11.00 0.01 -5.44
N PHE A 181 -10.67 -1.22 -5.81
CA PHE A 181 -11.14 -2.46 -5.23
C PHE A 181 -10.00 -3.48 -5.22
N HIS A 182 -10.14 -4.56 -4.48
CA HIS A 182 -9.13 -5.60 -4.39
C HIS A 182 -9.49 -6.78 -5.30
N ILE A 183 -8.51 -7.37 -5.95
CA ILE A 183 -8.66 -8.64 -6.68
C ILE A 183 -7.80 -9.66 -5.96
N ASN A 184 -8.43 -10.68 -5.40
CA ASN A 184 -7.74 -11.74 -4.69
C ASN A 184 -7.10 -12.77 -5.66
N PRO A 185 -6.28 -13.73 -5.16
CA PRO A 185 -5.65 -14.76 -6.01
C PRO A 185 -6.63 -15.67 -6.75
N HIS A 186 -7.89 -15.72 -6.33
CA HIS A 186 -8.95 -16.52 -6.97
C HIS A 186 -9.69 -15.74 -8.06
N GLY A 187 -9.43 -14.43 -8.18
CA GLY A 187 -10.06 -13.54 -9.15
C GLY A 187 -11.33 -12.87 -8.63
N ASP A 188 -11.66 -13.04 -7.34
CA ASP A 188 -12.82 -12.35 -6.76
C ASP A 188 -12.52 -10.86 -6.62
N ALA A 189 -13.46 -10.02 -7.07
CA ALA A 189 -13.41 -8.58 -6.90
C ALA A 189 -13.98 -8.22 -5.53
N GLU A 190 -13.10 -8.04 -4.57
CA GLU A 190 -13.44 -7.75 -3.18
C GLU A 190 -13.58 -6.26 -2.93
N VAL A 191 -14.39 -5.88 -1.96
CA VAL A 191 -14.61 -4.47 -1.54
C VAL A 191 -13.28 -3.76 -1.25
N CYS A 192 -12.41 -4.38 -0.44
CA CYS A 192 -11.02 -3.97 -0.19
C CYS A 192 -10.25 -5.12 0.48
N PRO A 193 -8.91 -5.04 0.66
CA PRO A 193 -8.15 -6.07 1.38
C PRO A 193 -8.60 -6.29 2.83
N MET A 194 -9.20 -5.28 3.48
CA MET A 194 -9.70 -5.35 4.86
C MET A 194 -11.15 -5.82 4.94
N SER A 195 -11.84 -5.97 3.81
CA SER A 195 -13.23 -6.43 3.70
C SER A 195 -13.32 -7.39 2.51
N PRO A 196 -12.92 -8.67 2.69
CA PRO A 196 -12.71 -9.64 1.62
C PRO A 196 -14.03 -10.27 1.15
N PHE A 197 -15.04 -9.46 0.92
CA PHE A 197 -16.35 -9.89 0.42
C PHE A 197 -16.49 -9.52 -1.05
N SER A 198 -17.05 -10.46 -1.83
CA SER A 198 -17.22 -10.33 -3.28
C SER A 198 -18.49 -11.02 -3.75
N ASP A 199 -19.12 -10.45 -4.75
CA ASP A 199 -20.27 -11.02 -5.49
C ASP A 199 -19.94 -11.24 -6.98
N ILE A 200 -18.70 -10.93 -7.41
CA ILE A 200 -18.29 -11.00 -8.81
C ILE A 200 -16.85 -11.45 -8.95
N ASN A 201 -16.55 -12.23 -10.02
CA ASN A 201 -15.19 -12.73 -10.28
C ASN A 201 -14.68 -12.26 -11.64
N VAL A 202 -13.50 -11.60 -11.68
CA VAL A 202 -12.90 -11.03 -12.90
C VAL A 202 -12.36 -12.07 -13.90
N LYS A 203 -12.39 -13.37 -13.57
CA LYS A 203 -12.15 -14.43 -14.54
C LYS A 203 -13.36 -14.69 -15.45
N GLU A 204 -14.54 -14.28 -14.99
CA GLU A 204 -15.82 -14.52 -15.65
C GLU A 204 -16.36 -13.24 -16.30
N THR A 205 -15.79 -12.07 -15.96
CA THR A 205 -16.26 -10.79 -16.42
C THR A 205 -15.10 -9.78 -16.58
N SER A 206 -15.41 -8.58 -17.09
CA SER A 206 -14.42 -7.49 -17.21
C SER A 206 -14.24 -6.71 -15.89
N ILE A 207 -13.14 -5.97 -15.79
CA ILE A 207 -12.89 -5.04 -14.67
C ILE A 207 -13.98 -3.94 -14.64
N GLU A 208 -14.43 -3.47 -15.81
CA GLU A 208 -15.49 -2.47 -15.92
C GLU A 208 -16.82 -2.99 -15.37
N GLU A 209 -17.13 -4.26 -15.58
CA GLU A 209 -18.32 -4.88 -14.98
C GLU A 209 -18.14 -5.08 -13.47
N ALA A 210 -16.94 -5.47 -13.02
CA ALA A 210 -16.65 -5.60 -11.60
C ALA A 210 -16.82 -4.27 -10.84
N LEU A 211 -16.52 -3.13 -11.46
CA LEU A 211 -16.78 -1.80 -10.88
C LEU A 211 -18.28 -1.50 -10.67
N LYS A 212 -19.16 -2.22 -11.37
CA LYS A 212 -20.63 -2.10 -11.26
C LYS A 212 -21.24 -3.15 -10.34
N SER A 213 -20.43 -3.87 -9.56
CA SER A 213 -20.87 -4.90 -8.61
C SER A 213 -22.05 -4.40 -7.75
N PRO A 214 -23.13 -5.17 -7.64
CA PRO A 214 -24.23 -4.90 -6.71
C PRO A 214 -23.76 -4.70 -5.28
N LEU A 215 -22.82 -5.52 -4.80
CA LEU A 215 -22.22 -5.37 -3.48
C LEU A 215 -21.55 -4.00 -3.32
N PHE A 216 -20.77 -3.56 -4.31
CA PHE A 216 -20.11 -2.25 -4.26
C PHE A 216 -21.13 -1.09 -4.21
N ALA A 217 -22.21 -1.21 -4.96
CA ALA A 217 -23.30 -0.25 -4.91
C ALA A 217 -23.96 -0.21 -3.52
N ALA A 218 -24.31 -1.38 -2.98
CA ALA A 218 -24.95 -1.50 -1.67
C ALA A 218 -24.06 -0.97 -0.52
N VAL A 219 -22.75 -1.24 -0.55
CA VAL A 219 -21.80 -0.72 0.44
C VAL A 219 -21.78 0.82 0.43
N LYS A 220 -21.80 1.43 -0.75
CA LYS A 220 -21.88 2.90 -0.92
C LYS A 220 -23.21 3.47 -0.45
N GLU A 221 -24.32 2.88 -0.86
CA GLU A 221 -25.70 3.32 -0.48
C GLU A 221 -25.95 3.22 1.02
N LYS A 222 -25.36 2.25 1.70
CA LYS A 222 -25.43 2.10 3.16
C LYS A 222 -24.52 3.06 3.93
N GLY A 223 -23.71 3.88 3.25
CA GLY A 223 -22.79 4.82 3.89
C GLY A 223 -21.67 4.13 4.68
N LEU A 224 -21.33 2.86 4.34
CA LEU A 224 -20.30 2.11 5.08
C LEU A 224 -18.88 2.66 4.87
N LEU A 225 -18.67 3.49 3.85
CA LEU A 225 -17.38 4.08 3.52
C LEU A 225 -17.10 5.40 4.25
N GLY A 226 -18.08 5.90 5.01
CA GLY A 226 -17.99 7.11 5.82
C GLY A 226 -17.70 8.39 5.02
N GLU A 227 -18.47 9.45 5.27
CA GLU A 227 -18.13 10.80 4.78
C GLU A 227 -17.19 11.51 5.77
N ASP A 228 -17.36 11.22 7.07
CA ASP A 228 -16.53 11.71 8.18
C ASP A 228 -15.52 10.63 8.62
N HIS A 229 -14.52 10.42 7.80
CA HIS A 229 -13.48 9.43 8.03
C HIS A 229 -12.26 10.11 8.66
N ASN A 230 -12.09 9.96 9.96
CA ASN A 230 -10.96 10.56 10.70
C ASN A 230 -9.61 9.82 10.49
N GLY A 231 -9.37 9.24 9.30
CA GLY A 231 -8.28 8.28 9.10
C GLY A 231 -8.68 6.90 9.65
N GLY A 232 -7.80 5.93 9.62
CA GLY A 232 -8.14 4.56 9.96
C GLY A 232 -9.00 3.86 8.89
N CYS A 233 -9.36 2.62 9.12
CA CYS A 233 -10.13 1.83 8.15
C CYS A 233 -11.62 1.94 8.42
N ALA A 234 -12.40 2.50 7.48
CA ALA A 234 -13.85 2.66 7.59
C ALA A 234 -14.60 1.32 7.70
N LEU A 235 -14.03 0.24 7.16
CA LEU A 235 -14.63 -1.09 7.14
C LEU A 235 -14.10 -2.03 8.23
N ALA A 236 -13.12 -1.60 9.03
CA ALA A 236 -12.61 -2.42 10.12
C ALA A 236 -13.71 -2.75 11.14
N GLY A 237 -13.89 -4.05 11.42
CA GLY A 237 -14.90 -4.52 12.37
C GLY A 237 -16.36 -4.47 11.86
N ARG A 238 -16.58 -4.16 10.57
CA ARG A 238 -17.91 -4.11 9.96
C ARG A 238 -18.20 -5.29 9.04
N ASP A 239 -17.52 -6.40 9.21
CA ASP A 239 -17.64 -7.60 8.37
C ASP A 239 -19.08 -8.13 8.27
N ASP A 240 -19.80 -8.18 9.39
CA ASP A 240 -21.19 -8.65 9.41
C ASP A 240 -22.12 -7.72 8.62
N GLU A 241 -21.89 -6.41 8.65
CA GLU A 241 -22.67 -5.44 7.88
C GLU A 241 -22.44 -5.61 6.37
N VAL A 242 -21.16 -5.76 5.96
CA VAL A 242 -20.83 -5.96 4.54
C VAL A 242 -21.35 -7.32 4.06
N LYS A 243 -21.17 -8.38 4.86
CA LYS A 243 -21.66 -9.73 4.54
C LYS A 243 -23.18 -9.80 4.38
N ALA A 244 -23.92 -9.02 5.16
CA ALA A 244 -25.38 -8.94 5.04
C ALA A 244 -25.87 -8.31 3.72
N LEU A 245 -24.98 -7.69 2.93
CA LEU A 245 -25.29 -7.10 1.62
C LEU A 245 -25.07 -8.07 0.45
N LEU A 246 -24.60 -9.28 0.70
CA LEU A 246 -24.35 -10.31 -0.33
C LEU A 246 -25.61 -11.03 -0.85
N HIS A 247 -26.82 -10.46 -0.62
CA HIS A 247 -28.10 -11.12 -0.93
C HIS A 247 -28.90 -10.37 -1.99
#